data_585dcddad7bc14031b7e49f285b81677
#
_entry.id   585dcddad7bc14031b7e49f285b81677
#
_cell.length_a   1.000
_cell.length_b   1.000
_cell.length_c   1.000
_cell.angle_alpha   90.00
_cell.angle_beta   90.00
_cell.angle_gamma   90.00
#
_symmetry.space_group_name_H-M   'P 1'
#
loop_
_entity.id
_entity.type
_entity.pdbx_description
1 polymer ?
#
loop_
_entity_poly.entity_id
_entity_poly.type
_entity_poly.pdbx_seq_one_letter_code
_entity_poly.pdbx_strand_id
1 'polypeptide(L)'
;LASSPLLDAISPSVLRLPVRPGRGNFYEGGVTKAFLGKLRLDANVFRRDFRHYSDDDVLLDTGVSFPIAFAKARIYGEEVRVEIPQWGRFSGYLSYANQSGYGQGPITGGLFLGSDAANALTDTSRFAATQDQRNSLRARVRFQAPRHAWLAMGAQYGSGLPADIGNANVSDLLAAFGQQILDRVDLARGRVRPNFSLGVAAGAEIYHKESRSAALQIQVANLANRLNVINFASLFSGTALGEPRSVSANLRLTF
;
A
#
# COMPACT_ATOMS: atom_id res chain seq x y z
N LEU A 1 18.14 1.95 26.42
CA LEU A 1 16.72 2.21 26.18
C LEU A 1 16.11 2.53 27.53
N ALA A 2 15.78 3.81 27.76
CA ALA A 2 15.08 4.22 28.96
C ALA A 2 13.71 3.51 29.01
N SER A 3 13.44 2.81 30.10
CA SER A 3 12.13 2.23 30.36
C SER A 3 11.12 3.37 30.40
N SER A 4 10.13 3.31 29.52
CA SER A 4 9.02 4.25 29.58
C SER A 4 8.25 4.02 30.90
N PRO A 5 7.87 5.08 31.66
CA PRO A 5 7.07 4.95 32.88
C PRO A 5 5.79 4.11 32.67
N LEU A 6 5.28 4.06 31.46
CA LEU A 6 4.15 3.22 31.04
C LEU A 6 4.49 1.73 31.12
N LEU A 7 5.73 1.34 30.84
CA LEU A 7 6.17 -0.04 30.91
C LEU A 7 6.37 -0.52 32.35
N ASP A 8 6.67 0.39 33.28
CA ASP A 8 6.82 0.07 34.71
C ASP A 8 5.47 -0.11 35.40
N ALA A 9 4.39 0.43 34.83
CA ALA A 9 3.02 0.25 35.29
C ALA A 9 2.37 -1.06 34.81
N ILE A 10 3.00 -1.78 33.86
CA ILE A 10 2.48 -3.04 33.35
C ILE A 10 2.76 -4.19 34.33
N SER A 11 1.74 -5.01 34.59
CA SER A 11 1.80 -6.17 35.48
C SER A 11 3.05 -7.04 35.23
N PRO A 12 3.69 -7.60 36.28
CA PRO A 12 4.81 -8.54 36.15
C PRO A 12 4.49 -9.82 35.35
N SER A 13 3.21 -10.08 35.07
CA SER A 13 2.77 -11.19 34.20
C SER A 13 2.98 -10.90 32.71
N VAL A 14 3.41 -9.71 32.31
CA VAL A 14 3.70 -9.36 30.92
C VAL A 14 5.12 -9.79 30.54
N LEU A 15 5.21 -10.69 29.57
CA LEU A 15 6.48 -11.06 28.98
C LEU A 15 6.97 -9.94 28.05
N ARG A 16 8.15 -9.40 28.35
CA ARG A 16 8.82 -8.38 27.55
C ARG A 16 9.99 -8.99 26.79
N LEU A 17 9.91 -8.99 25.47
CA LEU A 17 11.00 -9.45 24.61
C LEU A 17 11.63 -8.22 23.92
N PRO A 18 12.95 -8.01 24.04
CA PRO A 18 13.61 -6.88 23.40
C PRO A 18 13.52 -7.02 21.88
N VAL A 19 13.02 -5.99 21.21
CA VAL A 19 13.02 -5.92 19.75
C VAL A 19 14.45 -5.67 19.28
N ARG A 20 15.00 -6.61 18.54
CA ARG A 20 16.33 -6.50 17.94
C ARG A 20 16.25 -5.77 16.61
N PRO A 21 17.29 -5.03 16.20
CA PRO A 21 17.35 -4.42 14.88
C PRO A 21 17.16 -5.46 13.78
N GLY A 22 16.24 -5.18 12.86
CA GLY A 22 16.03 -6.00 11.66
C GLY A 22 17.27 -5.97 10.77
N ARG A 23 17.57 -7.11 10.15
CA ARG A 23 18.64 -7.23 9.14
C ARG A 23 18.06 -7.81 7.88
N GLY A 24 18.37 -7.19 6.73
CA GLY A 24 17.85 -7.64 5.44
C GLY A 24 18.96 -7.78 4.40
N ASN A 25 18.86 -8.82 3.60
CA ASN A 25 19.61 -8.96 2.36
C ASN A 25 18.69 -8.66 1.19
N PHE A 26 19.16 -7.85 0.26
CA PHE A 26 18.43 -7.42 -0.92
C PHE A 26 19.15 -7.94 -2.16
N TYR A 27 18.41 -8.60 -3.02
CA TYR A 27 18.86 -9.09 -4.30
C TYR A 27 17.92 -8.55 -5.36
N GLU A 28 18.48 -7.94 -6.39
CA GLU A 28 17.73 -7.37 -7.51
C GLU A 28 18.50 -7.58 -8.80
N GLY A 29 17.78 -7.91 -9.86
CA GLY A 29 18.32 -8.03 -11.21
C GLY A 29 17.28 -7.52 -12.19
N GLY A 30 17.72 -6.73 -13.16
CA GLY A 30 16.78 -6.14 -14.10
C GLY A 30 17.41 -5.78 -15.43
N VAL A 31 16.54 -5.45 -16.38
CA VAL A 31 16.92 -5.00 -17.72
C VAL A 31 16.11 -3.78 -18.11
N THR A 32 16.79 -2.82 -18.71
CA THR A 32 16.18 -1.65 -19.33
C THR A 32 16.47 -1.66 -20.81
N LYS A 33 15.44 -1.52 -21.65
CA LYS A 33 15.57 -1.45 -23.09
C LYS A 33 14.77 -0.28 -23.66
N ALA A 34 15.45 0.56 -24.43
CA ALA A 34 14.78 1.60 -25.21
C ALA A 34 14.62 1.13 -26.66
N PHE A 35 13.44 1.37 -27.24
CA PHE A 35 13.10 1.01 -28.60
C PHE A 35 12.78 2.27 -29.41
N LEU A 36 13.53 2.51 -30.50
CA LEU A 36 13.32 3.60 -31.45
C LEU A 36 13.17 4.99 -30.81
N GLY A 37 13.72 5.20 -29.59
CA GLY A 37 13.58 6.44 -28.83
C GLY A 37 12.15 6.78 -28.36
N LYS A 38 11.18 5.89 -28.59
CA LYS A 38 9.75 6.15 -28.32
C LYS A 38 9.16 5.28 -27.21
N LEU A 39 9.74 4.14 -26.96
CA LEU A 39 9.29 3.18 -25.98
C LEU A 39 10.46 2.79 -25.07
N ARG A 40 10.24 2.78 -23.78
CA ARG A 40 11.16 2.24 -22.79
C ARG A 40 10.49 1.10 -22.04
N LEU A 41 11.19 -0.02 -21.95
CA LEU A 41 10.80 -1.17 -21.14
C LEU A 41 11.82 -1.32 -20.02
N ASP A 42 11.33 -1.35 -18.79
CA ASP A 42 12.09 -1.70 -17.59
C ASP A 42 11.44 -2.97 -17.00
N ALA A 43 12.25 -3.98 -16.74
CA ALA A 43 11.79 -5.20 -16.08
C ALA A 43 12.82 -5.59 -15.03
N ASN A 44 12.38 -5.90 -13.83
CA ASN A 44 13.22 -6.35 -12.74
C ASN A 44 12.57 -7.49 -11.96
N VAL A 45 13.40 -8.26 -11.29
CA VAL A 45 13.02 -9.25 -10.29
C VAL A 45 13.77 -8.94 -9.01
N PHE A 46 13.12 -9.11 -7.88
CA PHE A 46 13.73 -8.81 -6.59
C PHE A 46 13.40 -9.85 -5.54
N ARG A 47 14.29 -9.97 -4.56
CA ARG A 47 14.09 -10.77 -3.36
C ARG A 47 14.71 -10.06 -2.16
N ARG A 48 13.97 -10.03 -1.06
CA ARG A 48 14.36 -9.45 0.21
C ARG A 48 14.18 -10.51 1.30
N ASP A 49 15.27 -10.91 1.92
CA ASP A 49 15.27 -11.86 3.05
C ASP A 49 15.59 -11.10 4.32
N PHE A 50 14.70 -11.17 5.31
CA PHE A 50 14.85 -10.47 6.59
C PHE A 50 15.07 -11.46 7.73
N ARG A 51 15.86 -11.03 8.71
CA ARG A 51 15.96 -11.60 10.06
C ARG A 51 15.53 -10.53 11.05
N HIS A 52 14.85 -10.93 12.13
CA HIS A 52 14.20 -10.01 13.07
C HIS A 52 13.33 -9.00 12.33
N TYR A 53 12.39 -9.53 11.54
CA TYR A 53 11.44 -8.71 10.80
C TYR A 53 10.57 -7.95 11.78
N SER A 54 10.75 -6.63 11.83
CA SER A 54 10.01 -5.78 12.75
C SER A 54 8.63 -5.48 12.21
N ASP A 55 7.67 -5.49 13.09
CA ASP A 55 6.28 -5.21 12.84
C ASP A 55 5.69 -4.49 14.07
N ASP A 56 4.47 -4.01 14.02
CA ASP A 56 3.79 -3.41 15.16
C ASP A 56 2.58 -4.27 15.56
N ASP A 57 2.25 -4.30 16.82
CA ASP A 57 1.06 -4.95 17.35
C ASP A 57 0.26 -3.96 18.21
N VAL A 58 -1.01 -4.25 18.46
CA VAL A 58 -1.89 -3.40 19.26
C VAL A 58 -1.97 -3.92 20.69
N LEU A 59 -1.75 -3.03 21.64
CA LEU A 59 -1.81 -3.37 23.06
C LEU A 59 -3.27 -3.44 23.53
N LEU A 60 -3.78 -4.65 23.78
CA LEU A 60 -5.06 -4.89 24.49
C LEU A 60 -6.25 -4.06 23.94
N ASP A 61 -6.43 -3.98 22.65
CA ASP A 61 -7.49 -3.19 21.99
C ASP A 61 -7.50 -1.69 22.37
N THR A 62 -6.38 -1.15 22.84
CA THR A 62 -6.30 0.24 23.30
C THR A 62 -6.02 1.25 22.20
N GLY A 63 -5.76 0.83 20.98
CA GLY A 63 -5.26 1.69 19.90
C GLY A 63 -3.80 2.13 20.08
N VAL A 64 -3.11 1.63 21.11
CA VAL A 64 -1.67 1.85 21.32
C VAL A 64 -0.91 0.73 20.61
N SER A 65 -0.12 1.07 19.60
CA SER A 65 0.77 0.11 18.95
C SER A 65 2.12 0.01 19.65
N PHE A 66 2.69 -1.17 19.65
CA PHE A 66 4.04 -1.43 20.15
C PHE A 66 4.83 -2.28 19.15
N PRO A 67 6.15 -2.14 19.06
CA PRO A 67 6.94 -2.88 18.12
C PRO A 67 7.03 -4.36 18.51
N ILE A 68 6.87 -5.21 17.51
CA ILE A 68 7.00 -6.67 17.58
C ILE A 68 8.06 -7.11 16.57
N ALA A 69 8.70 -8.25 16.76
CA ALA A 69 9.61 -8.80 15.78
C ALA A 69 9.41 -10.30 15.62
N PHE A 70 9.46 -10.76 14.36
CA PHE A 70 9.42 -12.17 13.97
C PHE A 70 10.81 -12.67 13.56
N ALA A 71 11.03 -13.97 13.65
CA ALA A 71 12.33 -14.55 13.35
C ALA A 71 12.79 -14.26 11.92
N LYS A 72 11.89 -14.35 10.95
CA LYS A 72 12.19 -14.21 9.52
C LYS A 72 11.05 -13.56 8.76
N ALA A 73 11.37 -12.92 7.63
CA ALA A 73 10.42 -12.62 6.58
C ALA A 73 11.09 -12.72 5.20
N ARG A 74 10.28 -12.93 4.18
CA ARG A 74 10.72 -12.88 2.79
C ARG A 74 9.69 -12.16 1.95
N ILE A 75 10.18 -11.26 1.10
CA ILE A 75 9.38 -10.58 0.07
C ILE A 75 10.12 -10.79 -1.25
N TYR A 76 9.40 -11.19 -2.28
CA TYR A 76 9.97 -11.39 -3.61
C TYR A 76 8.92 -11.09 -4.67
N GLY A 77 9.39 -10.74 -5.85
CA GLY A 77 8.49 -10.39 -6.93
C GLY A 77 9.19 -9.95 -8.19
N GLU A 78 8.37 -9.49 -9.10
CA GLU A 78 8.76 -8.97 -10.39
C GLU A 78 8.00 -7.68 -10.68
N GLU A 79 8.64 -6.76 -11.38
CA GLU A 79 8.07 -5.51 -11.82
C GLU A 79 8.37 -5.30 -13.30
N VAL A 80 7.37 -4.86 -14.04
CA VAL A 80 7.50 -4.48 -15.44
C VAL A 80 6.89 -3.10 -15.65
N ARG A 81 7.65 -2.20 -16.26
CA ARG A 81 7.19 -0.87 -16.65
C ARG A 81 7.42 -0.64 -18.12
N VAL A 82 6.38 -0.28 -18.81
CA VAL A 82 6.41 0.21 -20.18
C VAL A 82 6.14 1.70 -20.15
N GLU A 83 7.04 2.50 -20.72
CA GLU A 83 6.91 3.95 -20.75
C GLU A 83 7.00 4.44 -22.20
N ILE A 84 6.10 5.35 -22.53
CA ILE A 84 6.08 6.11 -23.78
C ILE A 84 6.36 7.56 -23.40
N PRO A 85 7.64 8.04 -23.41
CA PRO A 85 7.97 9.41 -23.03
C PRO A 85 7.25 10.42 -23.91
N GLN A 86 7.26 10.17 -25.22
CA GLN A 86 6.52 10.94 -26.20
C GLN A 86 6.39 10.18 -27.52
N TRP A 87 5.14 10.00 -27.97
CA TRP A 87 4.83 9.48 -29.31
C TRP A 87 3.78 10.38 -29.96
N GLY A 88 4.27 11.30 -30.79
CA GLY A 88 3.42 12.35 -31.33
C GLY A 88 2.86 13.24 -30.21
N ARG A 89 1.57 13.17 -30.01
CA ARG A 89 0.85 13.93 -28.95
C ARG A 89 0.56 13.09 -27.70
N PHE A 90 0.99 11.85 -27.67
CA PHE A 90 0.76 10.93 -26.55
C PHE A 90 2.04 10.75 -25.72
N SER A 91 1.84 10.67 -24.42
CA SER A 91 2.84 10.19 -23.46
C SER A 91 2.14 9.36 -22.38
N GLY A 92 2.87 8.46 -21.74
CA GLY A 92 2.26 7.65 -20.70
C GLY A 92 3.13 6.51 -20.22
N TYR A 93 2.60 5.75 -19.29
CA TYR A 93 3.23 4.54 -18.80
C TYR A 93 2.19 3.52 -18.33
N LEU A 94 2.61 2.27 -18.33
CA LEU A 94 1.97 1.15 -17.67
C LEU A 94 3.01 0.49 -16.78
N SER A 95 2.73 0.34 -15.50
CA SER A 95 3.57 -0.38 -14.53
C SER A 95 2.75 -1.48 -13.89
N TYR A 96 3.28 -2.68 -13.91
CA TYR A 96 2.72 -3.85 -13.27
C TYR A 96 3.73 -4.44 -12.33
N ALA A 97 3.30 -4.82 -11.13
CA ALA A 97 4.12 -5.56 -10.18
C ALA A 97 3.34 -6.78 -9.68
N ASN A 98 4.03 -7.91 -9.62
CA ASN A 98 3.60 -9.11 -8.92
C ASN A 98 4.56 -9.35 -7.77
N GLN A 99 4.04 -9.40 -6.55
CA GLN A 99 4.87 -9.65 -5.38
C GLN A 99 4.19 -10.57 -4.38
N SER A 100 5.00 -11.28 -3.63
CA SER A 100 4.58 -12.13 -2.54
C SER A 100 5.47 -11.89 -1.32
N GLY A 101 4.86 -11.81 -0.15
CA GLY A 101 5.57 -11.62 1.09
C GLY A 101 4.99 -12.47 2.21
N TYR A 102 5.86 -13.02 3.05
CA TYR A 102 5.46 -13.72 4.25
C TYR A 102 6.41 -13.41 5.41
N GLY A 103 5.84 -13.33 6.60
CA GLY A 103 6.55 -13.42 7.85
C GLY A 103 6.55 -14.84 8.39
N GLN A 104 7.45 -15.16 9.29
CA GLN A 104 7.55 -16.46 9.94
C GLN A 104 8.01 -16.28 11.38
N GLY A 105 7.29 -16.92 12.29
CA GLY A 105 7.65 -17.01 13.70
C GLY A 105 8.94 -17.84 13.94
N PRO A 106 9.33 -18.01 15.19
CA PRO A 106 8.64 -17.48 16.35
C PRO A 106 8.81 -15.96 16.50
N ILE A 107 8.02 -15.37 17.40
CA ILE A 107 8.20 -14.00 17.84
C ILE A 107 9.55 -13.87 18.56
N THR A 108 10.29 -12.80 18.26
CA THR A 108 11.61 -12.50 18.80
C THR A 108 11.71 -11.16 19.52
N GLY A 109 10.61 -10.40 19.57
CA GLY A 109 10.48 -9.12 20.25
C GLY A 109 9.03 -8.72 20.40
N GLY A 110 8.68 -7.98 21.44
CA GLY A 110 7.32 -7.52 21.70
C GLY A 110 6.87 -7.68 23.14
N LEU A 111 5.58 -7.48 23.39
CA LEU A 111 4.91 -7.61 24.69
C LEU A 111 3.79 -8.65 24.57
N PHE A 112 3.76 -9.61 25.48
CA PHE A 112 2.79 -10.70 25.45
C PHE A 112 2.21 -10.95 26.83
N LEU A 113 0.92 -11.28 26.90
CA LEU A 113 0.19 -11.55 28.12
C LEU A 113 -0.09 -13.05 28.28
N GLY A 114 0.15 -13.59 29.48
CA GLY A 114 -0.33 -14.89 29.91
C GLY A 114 -0.02 -16.05 28.96
N SER A 115 -1.04 -16.81 28.59
CA SER A 115 -0.95 -18.01 27.74
C SER A 115 -0.53 -17.73 26.29
N ASP A 116 -0.77 -16.53 25.80
CA ASP A 116 -0.45 -16.16 24.41
C ASP A 116 1.06 -16.13 24.19
N ALA A 117 1.81 -15.80 25.24
CA ALA A 117 3.27 -15.82 25.20
C ALA A 117 3.85 -17.21 24.85
N ALA A 118 3.28 -18.27 25.42
CA ALA A 118 3.77 -19.63 25.17
C ALA A 118 3.58 -20.06 23.71
N ASN A 119 2.44 -19.73 23.12
CA ASN A 119 2.12 -20.02 21.72
C ASN A 119 2.98 -19.16 20.78
N ALA A 120 3.08 -17.87 21.04
CA ALA A 120 3.82 -16.92 20.22
C ALA A 120 5.32 -17.25 20.14
N LEU A 121 5.92 -17.74 21.25
CA LEU A 121 7.33 -18.12 21.31
C LEU A 121 7.67 -19.44 20.60
N THR A 122 6.68 -20.32 20.40
CA THR A 122 6.88 -21.64 19.80
C THR A 122 6.32 -21.73 18.39
N ASP A 123 5.40 -20.85 17.99
CA ASP A 123 4.79 -20.86 16.67
C ASP A 123 5.80 -20.45 15.58
N THR A 124 6.10 -21.40 14.71
CA THR A 124 6.95 -21.21 13.53
C THR A 124 6.16 -21.11 12.24
N SER A 125 4.85 -20.96 12.33
CA SER A 125 3.96 -20.84 11.17
C SER A 125 4.32 -19.62 10.32
N ARG A 126 3.88 -19.67 9.06
CA ARG A 126 4.01 -18.57 8.11
C ARG A 126 2.69 -17.83 7.99
N PHE A 127 2.77 -16.52 7.93
CA PHE A 127 1.65 -15.64 7.69
C PHE A 127 1.98 -14.68 6.54
N ALA A 128 0.96 -14.19 5.85
CA ALA A 128 1.16 -13.21 4.79
C ALA A 128 1.68 -11.89 5.39
N ALA A 129 2.74 -11.33 4.80
CA ALA A 129 3.19 -9.99 5.19
C ALA A 129 2.08 -8.97 4.90
N THR A 130 1.91 -7.98 5.76
CA THR A 130 0.85 -6.96 5.64
C THR A 130 0.87 -6.23 4.30
N GLN A 131 2.03 -6.15 3.65
CA GLN A 131 2.22 -5.53 2.34
C GLN A 131 2.11 -6.52 1.17
N ASP A 132 1.67 -7.77 1.40
CA ASP A 132 1.55 -8.82 0.37
C ASP A 132 0.38 -8.52 -0.59
N GLN A 133 0.53 -7.51 -1.42
CA GLN A 133 -0.39 -7.26 -2.53
C GLN A 133 0.09 -7.98 -3.78
N ARG A 134 -0.53 -9.12 -4.08
CA ARG A 134 -0.08 -10.04 -5.15
C ARG A 134 0.05 -9.38 -6.51
N ASN A 135 -0.88 -8.53 -6.89
CA ASN A 135 -0.85 -7.85 -8.17
C ASN A 135 -1.17 -6.37 -7.96
N SER A 136 -0.37 -5.52 -8.54
CA SER A 136 -0.65 -4.09 -8.63
C SER A 136 -0.39 -3.59 -10.04
N LEU A 137 -1.25 -2.69 -10.52
CA LEU A 137 -1.11 -2.07 -11.82
C LEU A 137 -1.37 -0.56 -11.68
N ARG A 138 -0.51 0.21 -12.32
CA ARG A 138 -0.66 1.66 -12.46
C ARG A 138 -0.47 2.04 -13.92
N ALA A 139 -1.39 2.79 -14.45
CA ALA A 139 -1.34 3.29 -15.82
C ALA A 139 -1.61 4.79 -15.84
N ARG A 140 -0.96 5.49 -16.72
CA ARG A 140 -1.27 6.88 -17.04
C ARG A 140 -1.05 7.13 -18.53
N VAL A 141 -2.00 7.81 -19.13
CA VAL A 141 -1.91 8.29 -20.51
C VAL A 141 -2.21 9.78 -20.51
N ARG A 142 -1.44 10.55 -21.25
CA ARG A 142 -1.67 11.97 -21.48
C ARG A 142 -1.69 12.24 -22.99
N PHE A 143 -2.68 12.97 -23.42
CA PHE A 143 -2.81 13.49 -24.77
C PHE A 143 -2.59 15.01 -24.75
N GLN A 144 -1.64 15.48 -25.53
CA GLN A 144 -1.38 16.92 -25.72
C GLN A 144 -2.21 17.42 -26.92
N ALA A 145 -3.28 18.13 -26.62
CA ALA A 145 -4.13 18.75 -27.63
C ALA A 145 -3.48 20.02 -28.22
N PRO A 146 -3.96 20.52 -29.36
CA PRO A 146 -3.59 21.85 -29.86
C PRO A 146 -3.93 22.96 -28.85
N ARG A 147 -3.32 24.14 -29.04
CA ARG A 147 -3.56 25.35 -28.22
C ARG A 147 -3.24 25.15 -26.74
N HIS A 148 -2.14 24.43 -26.42
CA HIS A 148 -1.64 24.21 -25.06
C HIS A 148 -2.64 23.52 -24.11
N ALA A 149 -3.65 22.85 -24.66
CA ALA A 149 -4.56 22.01 -23.88
C ALA A 149 -4.05 20.58 -23.77
N TRP A 150 -4.48 19.86 -22.74
CA TRP A 150 -4.15 18.45 -22.55
C TRP A 150 -5.26 17.71 -21.81
N LEU A 151 -5.30 16.42 -22.04
CA LEU A 151 -6.15 15.47 -21.33
C LEU A 151 -5.28 14.33 -20.78
N ALA A 152 -5.53 13.91 -19.55
CA ALA A 152 -4.85 12.78 -18.95
C ALA A 152 -5.84 11.84 -18.28
N MET A 153 -5.58 10.53 -18.38
CA MET A 153 -6.26 9.48 -17.64
C MET A 153 -5.24 8.71 -16.82
N GLY A 154 -5.61 8.32 -15.61
CA GLY A 154 -4.82 7.47 -14.74
C GLY A 154 -5.68 6.37 -14.14
N ALA A 155 -5.17 5.14 -14.11
CA ALA A 155 -5.82 4.00 -13.50
C ALA A 155 -4.89 3.34 -12.48
N GLN A 156 -5.47 2.87 -11.38
CA GLN A 156 -4.78 2.10 -10.34
C GLN A 156 -5.61 0.86 -10.02
N TYR A 157 -4.94 -0.28 -9.90
CA TYR A 157 -5.52 -1.55 -9.51
C TYR A 157 -4.64 -2.22 -8.47
N GLY A 158 -5.25 -2.83 -7.48
CA GLY A 158 -4.60 -3.68 -6.50
C GLY A 158 -5.43 -4.92 -6.23
N SER A 159 -4.80 -6.08 -6.15
CA SER A 159 -5.50 -7.36 -5.93
C SER A 159 -6.01 -7.55 -4.50
N GLY A 160 -5.75 -6.60 -3.61
CA GLY A 160 -6.12 -6.64 -2.20
C GLY A 160 -4.98 -7.09 -1.29
N LEU A 161 -4.89 -6.42 -0.15
CA LEU A 161 -3.95 -6.74 0.93
C LEU A 161 -4.51 -7.85 1.84
N PRO A 162 -3.66 -8.55 2.58
CA PRO A 162 -4.11 -9.42 3.66
C PRO A 162 -4.95 -8.64 4.68
N ALA A 163 -5.98 -9.28 5.20
CA ALA A 163 -6.79 -8.78 6.29
C ALA A 163 -6.58 -9.74 7.47
N ASP A 164 -6.17 -9.20 8.59
CA ASP A 164 -6.07 -9.97 9.83
C ASP A 164 -7.36 -9.78 10.63
N ILE A 165 -8.21 -10.78 10.56
CA ILE A 165 -9.49 -10.79 11.28
C ILE A 165 -9.42 -11.63 12.55
N GLY A 166 -8.30 -12.33 12.78
CA GLY A 166 -8.13 -13.20 13.94
C GLY A 166 -9.34 -14.12 14.15
N ASN A 167 -9.81 -14.17 15.40
CA ASN A 167 -11.00 -14.92 15.80
C ASN A 167 -12.27 -14.06 15.85
N ALA A 168 -12.30 -12.90 15.20
CA ALA A 168 -13.44 -11.99 15.24
C ALA A 168 -14.69 -12.62 14.61
N ASN A 169 -15.83 -12.48 15.29
CA ASN A 169 -17.11 -12.89 14.76
C ASN A 169 -17.56 -11.97 13.63
N VAL A 170 -18.20 -12.52 12.61
CA VAL A 170 -18.75 -11.73 11.50
C VAL A 170 -19.79 -10.70 11.99
N SER A 171 -20.58 -11.03 13.02
CA SER A 171 -21.53 -10.13 13.64
C SER A 171 -20.86 -8.89 14.25
N ASP A 172 -19.73 -9.09 14.92
CA ASP A 172 -19.00 -8.00 15.58
C ASP A 172 -18.31 -7.10 14.52
N LEU A 173 -17.75 -7.71 13.48
CA LEU A 173 -17.22 -6.97 12.34
C LEU A 173 -18.31 -6.18 11.61
N LEU A 174 -19.52 -6.76 11.46
CA LEU A 174 -20.65 -6.08 10.85
C LEU A 174 -21.10 -4.87 11.69
N ALA A 175 -21.16 -5.04 13.01
CA ALA A 175 -21.52 -3.96 13.92
C ALA A 175 -20.49 -2.83 13.93
N ALA A 176 -19.19 -3.17 13.85
CA ALA A 176 -18.11 -2.20 13.89
C ALA A 176 -17.90 -1.44 12.57
N PHE A 177 -18.01 -2.12 11.43
CA PHE A 177 -17.61 -1.57 10.13
C PHE A 177 -18.75 -1.39 9.13
N GLY A 178 -19.87 -2.05 9.34
CA GLY A 178 -21.03 -2.01 8.44
C GLY A 178 -20.89 -2.90 7.20
N GLN A 179 -22.03 -3.24 6.60
CA GLN A 179 -22.14 -4.17 5.47
C GLN A 179 -21.34 -3.71 4.25
N GLN A 180 -21.37 -2.42 3.93
CA GLN A 180 -20.70 -1.90 2.72
C GLN A 180 -19.18 -2.10 2.72
N ILE A 181 -18.55 -2.02 3.89
CA ILE A 181 -17.13 -2.26 4.07
C ILE A 181 -16.86 -3.77 4.03
N LEU A 182 -17.66 -4.57 4.74
CA LEU A 182 -17.51 -6.03 4.74
C LEU A 182 -17.70 -6.66 3.36
N ASP A 183 -18.57 -6.12 2.51
CA ASP A 183 -18.72 -6.54 1.13
C ASP A 183 -17.44 -6.35 0.29
N ARG A 184 -16.48 -5.58 0.80
CA ARG A 184 -15.16 -5.36 0.19
C ARG A 184 -14.06 -6.23 0.79
N VAL A 185 -14.40 -7.14 1.69
CA VAL A 185 -13.48 -8.08 2.32
C VAL A 185 -13.87 -9.51 1.92
N ASP A 186 -12.89 -10.31 1.56
CA ASP A 186 -13.04 -11.75 1.35
C ASP A 186 -12.57 -12.45 2.61
N LEU A 187 -13.49 -12.66 3.54
CA LEU A 187 -13.20 -13.26 4.84
C LEU A 187 -12.68 -14.70 4.69
N ALA A 188 -13.14 -15.43 3.67
CA ALA A 188 -12.69 -16.80 3.42
C ALA A 188 -11.24 -16.89 2.98
N ARG A 189 -10.75 -15.87 2.28
CA ARG A 189 -9.35 -15.75 1.82
C ARG A 189 -8.48 -14.94 2.77
N GLY A 190 -9.04 -14.31 3.79
CA GLY A 190 -8.33 -13.38 4.65
C GLY A 190 -7.71 -12.22 3.89
N ARG A 191 -8.46 -11.63 2.93
CA ARG A 191 -7.96 -10.53 2.08
C ARG A 191 -9.03 -9.52 1.78
N VAL A 192 -8.62 -8.29 1.62
CA VAL A 192 -9.45 -7.25 1.00
C VAL A 192 -9.69 -7.62 -0.47
N ARG A 193 -10.90 -7.39 -0.96
CA ARG A 193 -11.23 -7.57 -2.39
C ARG A 193 -10.48 -6.56 -3.25
N PRO A 194 -10.25 -6.88 -4.54
CA PRO A 194 -9.51 -5.99 -5.43
C PRO A 194 -10.06 -4.57 -5.44
N ASN A 195 -9.16 -3.60 -5.34
CA ASN A 195 -9.45 -2.18 -5.47
C ASN A 195 -9.16 -1.68 -6.89
N PHE A 196 -9.89 -0.67 -7.31
CA PHE A 196 -9.69 -0.03 -8.60
C PHE A 196 -10.10 1.44 -8.52
N SER A 197 -9.27 2.32 -9.02
CA SER A 197 -9.55 3.75 -9.14
C SER A 197 -9.18 4.25 -10.53
N LEU A 198 -10.05 5.05 -11.12
CA LEU A 198 -9.85 5.74 -12.38
C LEU A 198 -9.95 7.24 -12.13
N GLY A 199 -8.94 7.99 -12.57
CA GLY A 199 -8.92 9.44 -12.53
C GLY A 199 -8.78 10.04 -13.92
N VAL A 200 -9.36 11.23 -14.10
CA VAL A 200 -9.27 12.02 -15.33
C VAL A 200 -8.86 13.44 -14.97
N ALA A 201 -7.97 14.03 -15.75
CA ALA A 201 -7.60 15.42 -15.61
C ALA A 201 -7.51 16.07 -16.99
N ALA A 202 -7.95 17.31 -17.08
CA ALA A 202 -7.81 18.14 -18.27
C ALA A 202 -7.27 19.52 -17.86
N GLY A 203 -6.49 20.13 -18.72
CA GLY A 203 -5.99 21.48 -18.50
C GLY A 203 -5.72 22.20 -19.80
N ALA A 204 -5.78 23.52 -19.71
CA ALA A 204 -5.45 24.40 -20.83
C ALA A 204 -4.81 25.68 -20.32
N GLU A 205 -3.92 26.23 -21.12
CA GLU A 205 -3.47 27.60 -20.97
C GLU A 205 -4.52 28.50 -21.60
N ILE A 206 -5.23 29.27 -20.76
CA ILE A 206 -6.36 30.11 -21.16
C ILE A 206 -5.94 31.55 -21.53
N TYR A 207 -4.72 31.92 -21.09
CA TYR A 207 -4.15 33.22 -21.42
C TYR A 207 -2.62 33.10 -21.47
N HIS A 208 -2.01 33.67 -22.47
CA HIS A 208 -0.55 33.80 -22.59
C HIS A 208 -0.20 35.09 -23.32
N LYS A 209 0.57 35.96 -22.68
CA LYS A 209 1.13 37.14 -23.28
C LYS A 209 2.46 37.47 -22.61
N GLU A 210 3.55 37.45 -23.40
CA GLU A 210 4.91 37.73 -22.92
C GLU A 210 5.29 36.84 -21.73
N SER A 211 5.58 37.41 -20.54
CA SER A 211 5.89 36.71 -19.31
C SER A 211 4.67 36.29 -18.49
N ARG A 212 3.46 36.71 -18.90
CA ARG A 212 2.22 36.48 -18.14
C ARG A 212 1.43 35.33 -18.74
N SER A 213 1.01 34.43 -17.88
CA SER A 213 0.15 33.31 -18.31
C SER A 213 -0.90 32.95 -17.26
N ALA A 214 -2.01 32.38 -17.72
CA ALA A 214 -3.02 31.79 -16.88
C ALA A 214 -3.36 30.39 -17.41
N ALA A 215 -3.30 29.38 -16.56
CA ALA A 215 -3.63 28.01 -16.90
C ALA A 215 -4.67 27.45 -15.91
N LEU A 216 -5.69 26.81 -16.45
CA LEU A 216 -6.75 26.15 -15.69
C LEU A 216 -6.58 24.64 -15.82
N GLN A 217 -6.69 23.92 -14.70
CA GLN A 217 -6.72 22.48 -14.63
C GLN A 217 -7.93 22.01 -13.84
N ILE A 218 -8.62 21.00 -14.34
CA ILE A 218 -9.70 20.30 -13.64
C ILE A 218 -9.30 18.83 -13.52
N GLN A 219 -9.53 18.26 -12.36
CA GLN A 219 -9.22 16.85 -12.08
C GLN A 219 -10.40 16.20 -11.36
N VAL A 220 -10.70 14.97 -11.76
CA VAL A 220 -11.66 14.08 -11.08
C VAL A 220 -10.90 12.82 -10.67
N ALA A 221 -10.82 12.57 -9.36
CA ALA A 221 -10.33 11.32 -8.82
C ALA A 221 -11.48 10.35 -8.57
N ASN A 222 -11.20 9.05 -8.64
CA ASN A 222 -12.17 7.97 -8.46
C ASN A 222 -13.49 8.24 -9.24
N LEU A 223 -13.38 8.38 -10.55
CA LEU A 223 -14.48 8.75 -11.46
C LEU A 223 -15.73 7.87 -11.28
N ALA A 224 -15.53 6.57 -11.03
CA ALA A 224 -16.62 5.61 -10.81
C ALA A 224 -17.24 5.70 -9.40
N ASN A 225 -16.71 6.53 -8.51
CA ASN A 225 -17.10 6.62 -7.09
C ASN A 225 -17.15 5.25 -6.39
N ARG A 226 -16.18 4.39 -6.71
CA ARG A 226 -16.12 3.05 -6.15
C ARG A 226 -15.61 3.12 -4.71
N LEU A 227 -16.30 2.46 -3.79
CA LEU A 227 -15.78 2.23 -2.44
C LEU A 227 -14.61 1.23 -2.55
N ASN A 228 -13.42 1.68 -2.24
CA ASN A 228 -12.21 0.87 -2.16
C ASN A 228 -11.78 0.77 -0.69
N VAL A 229 -11.74 -0.44 -0.17
CA VAL A 229 -11.08 -0.72 1.10
C VAL A 229 -9.63 -1.03 0.79
N ILE A 230 -8.70 -0.30 1.36
CA ILE A 230 -7.26 -0.48 1.13
C ILE A 230 -6.72 -1.50 2.12
N ASN A 231 -6.92 -1.25 3.42
CA ASN A 231 -6.59 -2.15 4.51
C ASN A 231 -7.83 -2.44 5.32
N PHE A 232 -7.92 -3.64 5.88
CA PHE A 232 -9.01 -4.01 6.78
C PHE A 232 -8.45 -4.78 7.97
N ALA A 233 -8.73 -4.29 9.17
CA ALA A 233 -8.28 -4.87 10.44
C ALA A 233 -6.78 -5.20 10.46
N SER A 234 -5.98 -4.45 9.71
CA SER A 234 -4.54 -4.62 9.70
C SER A 234 -3.97 -4.18 11.03
N LEU A 235 -3.11 -5.00 11.62
CA LEU A 235 -2.40 -4.71 12.87
C LEU A 235 -1.68 -3.36 12.83
N PHE A 236 -1.23 -2.91 11.64
CA PHE A 236 -0.42 -1.71 11.47
C PHE A 236 -1.20 -0.43 11.22
N SER A 237 -2.23 -0.51 10.42
CA SER A 237 -2.89 0.67 9.87
C SER A 237 -4.40 0.63 10.06
N GLY A 238 -4.89 -0.35 10.82
CA GLY A 238 -6.32 -0.52 11.06
C GLY A 238 -7.10 -0.71 9.75
N THR A 239 -8.26 -0.06 9.65
CA THR A 239 -9.09 -0.06 8.44
C THR A 239 -8.94 1.28 7.72
N ALA A 240 -8.48 1.24 6.48
CA ALA A 240 -8.31 2.41 5.63
C ALA A 240 -9.15 2.30 4.36
N LEU A 241 -9.86 3.38 4.06
CA LEU A 241 -10.66 3.52 2.84
C LEU A 241 -9.89 4.35 1.81
N GLY A 242 -10.05 3.98 0.55
CA GLY A 242 -9.58 4.79 -0.55
C GLY A 242 -10.38 6.09 -0.69
N GLU A 243 -9.79 7.08 -1.34
CA GLU A 243 -10.43 8.36 -1.60
C GLU A 243 -11.76 8.17 -2.35
N PRO A 244 -12.87 8.79 -1.90
CA PRO A 244 -14.11 8.83 -2.65
C PRO A 244 -13.93 9.68 -3.93
N ARG A 245 -14.95 9.75 -4.78
CA ARG A 245 -14.89 10.65 -5.93
C ARG A 245 -14.72 12.09 -5.45
N SER A 246 -13.64 12.71 -5.91
CA SER A 246 -13.35 14.12 -5.66
C SER A 246 -13.16 14.87 -6.97
N VAL A 247 -13.56 16.14 -6.98
CA VAL A 247 -13.37 17.06 -8.10
C VAL A 247 -12.59 18.24 -7.60
N SER A 248 -11.51 18.57 -8.28
CA SER A 248 -10.69 19.73 -7.96
C SER A 248 -10.43 20.60 -9.20
N ALA A 249 -10.33 21.89 -8.99
CA ALA A 249 -9.92 22.86 -10.00
C ALA A 249 -8.72 23.66 -9.48
N ASN A 250 -7.73 23.88 -10.34
CA ASN A 250 -6.54 24.65 -10.02
C ASN A 250 -6.32 25.72 -11.08
N LEU A 251 -6.21 26.97 -10.66
CA LEU A 251 -5.85 28.10 -11.50
C LEU A 251 -4.42 28.54 -11.15
N ARG A 252 -3.53 28.48 -12.15
CA ARG A 252 -2.13 28.95 -12.01
C ARG A 252 -1.99 30.27 -12.78
N LEU A 253 -1.52 31.27 -12.10
CA LEU A 253 -1.18 32.60 -12.68
C LEU A 253 0.34 32.79 -12.60
N THR A 254 0.94 33.28 -13.68
CA THR A 254 2.35 33.68 -13.74
C THR A 254 2.39 35.14 -14.19
N PHE A 255 3.20 35.95 -13.52
CA PHE A 255 3.31 37.41 -13.75
C PHE A 255 4.71 37.77 -14.21
#